data_0cee39bb9b393301269b75377e6a2ea5
#
_entry.id   0cee39bb9b393301269b75377e6a2ea5
#
_cell.length_a   1.000
_cell.length_b   1.000
_cell.length_c   1.000
_cell.angle_alpha   90.00
_cell.angle_beta   90.00
_cell.angle_gamma   90.00
#
_symmetry.space_group_name_H-M   'P 1'
#
loop_
_entity.id
_entity.type
_entity.pdbx_description
1 polymer ?
#
loop_
_entity_poly.entity_id
_entity_poly.type
_entity_poly.pdbx_seq_one_letter_code
_entity_poly.pdbx_strand_id
1 'polypeptide(L)' 'MEHVYVFDYINASMYHFTINEDEDIEDVLKSKGVKPDDCYWMYTERPITIEEL' A
#
# COMPACT_ATOMS: atom_id res chain seq x y z
N MET A 1 10.80 0.53 -9.84
CA MET A 1 9.93 -0.21 -8.91
C MET A 1 9.59 0.68 -7.74
N GLU A 2 8.32 0.82 -7.44
CA GLU A 2 7.88 1.67 -6.36
C GLU A 2 7.39 0.86 -5.18
N HIS A 3 7.57 1.41 -3.97
CA HIS A 3 7.08 0.82 -2.73
C HIS A 3 5.69 1.36 -2.44
N VAL A 4 4.75 0.47 -2.18
CA VAL A 4 3.39 0.83 -1.83
C VAL A 4 3.15 0.46 -0.37
N TYR A 5 2.63 1.41 0.40
CA TYR A 5 2.26 1.21 1.80
C TYR A 5 0.77 1.44 1.94
N VAL A 6 0.08 0.47 2.50
CA VAL A 6 -1.37 0.47 2.62
C VAL A 6 -1.73 0.46 4.10
N PHE A 7 -2.56 1.42 4.51
CA PHE A 7 -3.10 1.47 5.86
C PHE A 7 -4.53 0.94 5.83
N ASP A 8 -4.71 -0.24 6.37
CA ASP A 8 -6.04 -0.85 6.52
C ASP A 8 -6.57 -0.45 7.89
N TYR A 9 -7.35 0.64 7.93
CA TYR A 9 -7.85 1.16 9.20
C TYR A 9 -8.99 0.32 9.76
N ILE A 10 -9.63 -0.52 8.95
CA ILE A 10 -10.65 -1.43 9.44
C ILE A 10 -10.03 -2.53 10.30
N ASN A 11 -8.90 -3.06 9.87
CA ASN A 11 -8.20 -4.14 10.58
C ASN A 11 -7.01 -3.65 11.39
N ALA A 12 -6.77 -2.34 11.42
CA ALA A 12 -5.62 -1.73 12.11
C ALA A 12 -4.29 -2.35 11.68
N SER A 13 -4.13 -2.57 10.38
CA SER A 13 -2.95 -3.22 9.81
C SER A 13 -2.32 -2.36 8.73
N MET A 14 -1.04 -2.57 8.52
CA MET A 14 -0.32 -1.93 7.44
C MET A 14 0.35 -3.00 6.58
N TYR A 15 0.23 -2.85 5.27
CA TYR A 15 0.82 -3.77 4.30
C TYR A 15 1.84 -3.04 3.45
N HIS A 16 2.83 -3.79 2.97
CA HIS A 16 3.83 -3.26 2.05
C HIS A 16 4.01 -4.22 0.89
N PHE A 17 4.08 -3.66 -0.31
CA PHE A 17 4.46 -4.42 -1.51
C PHE A 17 5.10 -3.47 -2.51
N THR A 18 5.69 -4.05 -3.56
CA THR A 18 6.28 -3.27 -4.64
C THR A 18 5.49 -3.47 -5.92
N ILE A 19 5.45 -2.43 -6.76
CA ILE A 19 4.78 -2.50 -8.07
C ILE A 19 5.70 -1.96 -9.15
N ASN A 20 5.41 -2.33 -10.38
CA ASN A 20 6.03 -1.76 -11.57
C ASN A 20 5.21 -0.58 -12.06
N GLU A 21 5.81 0.28 -12.90
CA GLU A 21 5.17 1.50 -13.39
C GLU A 21 3.89 1.23 -14.19
N ASP A 22 3.79 0.08 -14.83
CA ASP A 22 2.65 -0.28 -15.66
C ASP A 22 1.52 -0.96 -14.87
N GLU A 23 1.69 -1.17 -13.58
CA GLU A 23 0.67 -1.79 -12.75
C GLU A 23 -0.20 -0.72 -12.09
N ASP A 24 -1.50 -1.04 -11.96
CA ASP A 24 -2.46 -0.17 -11.28
C ASP A 24 -2.57 -0.62 -9.82
N ILE A 25 -2.37 0.31 -8.89
CA ILE A 25 -2.40 0.01 -7.45
C ILE A 25 -3.75 -0.59 -7.04
N GLU A 26 -4.85 -0.04 -7.53
CA GLU A 26 -6.18 -0.55 -7.17
C GLU A 26 -6.39 -1.98 -7.64
N ASP A 27 -5.93 -2.32 -8.84
CA ASP A 27 -6.02 -3.68 -9.35
C ASP A 27 -5.19 -4.64 -8.51
N VAL A 28 -3.99 -4.23 -8.12
CA VAL A 28 -3.13 -5.05 -7.27
C VAL A 28 -3.76 -5.26 -5.90
N LEU A 29 -4.33 -4.22 -5.30
CA LEU A 29 -5.02 -4.33 -4.01
C LEU A 29 -6.18 -5.32 -4.09
N LYS A 30 -6.99 -5.22 -5.13
CA LYS A 30 -8.12 -6.13 -5.34
C LYS A 30 -7.65 -7.57 -5.48
N SER A 31 -6.55 -7.79 -6.20
CA SER A 31 -5.98 -9.14 -6.38
C SER A 31 -5.50 -9.74 -5.06
N LYS A 32 -5.17 -8.89 -4.09
CA LYS A 32 -4.71 -9.32 -2.77
C LYS A 32 -5.86 -9.42 -1.74
N GLY A 33 -7.08 -9.13 -2.18
CA GLY A 33 -8.25 -9.19 -1.30
C GLY A 33 -8.44 -7.94 -0.44
N VAL A 34 -7.77 -6.86 -0.78
CA VAL A 34 -7.90 -5.58 -0.06
C VAL A 34 -8.85 -4.68 -0.83
N LYS A 35 -9.84 -4.11 -0.14
CA LYS A 35 -10.80 -3.19 -0.76
C LYS A 35 -10.21 -1.78 -0.75
N PRO A 36 -9.98 -1.17 -1.92
CA PRO A 36 -9.40 0.18 -1.96
C PRO A 36 -10.19 1.23 -1.19
N ASP A 37 -11.50 1.09 -1.08
CA ASP A 37 -12.36 2.04 -0.39
C ASP A 37 -12.23 1.98 1.14
N ASP A 38 -11.67 0.89 1.67
CA ASP A 38 -11.56 0.65 3.11
C ASP A 38 -10.14 0.88 3.64
N CYS A 39 -9.29 1.51 2.84
CA CYS A 39 -7.91 1.74 3.24
C CYS A 39 -7.35 3.00 2.59
N TYR A 40 -6.22 3.44 3.11
CA TYR A 40 -5.43 4.48 2.48
C TYR A 40 -4.12 3.88 2.02
N TRP A 41 -3.58 4.37 0.91
CA TRP A 41 -2.28 3.94 0.45
C TRP A 41 -1.46 5.13 -0.03
N MET A 42 -0.15 4.92 -0.01
CA MET A 42 0.79 5.87 -0.59
C MET A 42 1.92 5.08 -1.22
N TYR A 43 2.63 5.70 -2.13
CA TYR A 43 3.77 5.05 -2.75
C TYR A 43 4.97 5.98 -2.75
N THR A 44 6.14 5.39 -2.63
CA THR A 44 7.40 6.11 -2.56
C THR A 44 8.45 5.37 -3.36
N GLU A 45 9.49 6.09 -3.78
CA GLU A 45 10.62 5.48 -4.48
C GLU A 45 11.55 4.74 -3.53
N ARG A 46 11.53 5.09 -2.23
CA ARG A 46 12.36 4.52 -1.20
C ARG A 46 11.50 3.93 -0.09
N PRO A 47 12.00 2.91 0.62
CA PRO A 47 11.27 2.37 1.76
C PRO A 47 11.01 3.45 2.81
N ILE A 48 9.84 3.37 3.43
CA ILE A 48 9.44 4.31 4.48
C ILE A 48 10.09 3.89 5.80
N THR A 49 10.64 4.87 6.51
CA THR A 49 11.13 4.68 7.88
C THR A 49 10.06 5.15 8.84
N ILE A 50 9.72 4.32 9.81
CA ILE A 50 8.76 4.69 10.84
C ILE A 50 9.52 5.28 12.02
N GLU A 51 9.17 6.52 12.37
CA GLU A 51 9.79 7.23 13.48
C GLU A 51 8.72 7.51 14.53
N GLU A 52 9.00 7.18 15.76
CA GLU A 52 8.10 7.46 16.86
C GLU A 52 8.36 8.86 17.41
N LEU A 53 7.28 9.57 17.65
CA LEU A 53 7.34 10.95 18.16
C LEU A 53 7.07 11.00 19.65
#